data_e1c84a9aa9c4e9ada2244b49f90cc509
#
_entry.id   e1c84a9aa9c4e9ada2244b49f90cc509
#
_cell.length_a   1.000
_cell.length_b   1.000
_cell.length_c   1.000
_cell.angle_alpha   90.00
_cell.angle_beta   90.00
_cell.angle_gamma   90.00
#
_symmetry.space_group_name_H-M   'P 1'
#
loop_
_entity.id
_entity.type
_entity.pdbx_description
1 polymer ?
#
loop_
_entity_poly.entity_id
_entity_poly.type
_entity_poly.pdbx_seq_one_letter_code
_entity_poly.pdbx_strand_id
1 'polypeptide(L)'
;MTSGPHRRGALALLAGGAAAACTPRRDGETVLRFWAMGNEGGTVGQLMPEFERRNPGVRVAVQPLPWTAAHEKLLTAYAGASLPDVSQIGNTWVSELTAIGALSPTPPAAADLLTDQFEAVLETNEVAARAMTTPWYVDTRLLFYRTDLLARAGFGAPPRTWAEWKRAMHGIKRVAGGDNYAILLPLNEFEQLLTFGLQTEEPLLRDRNTRGNFSNPGFISALAFYRSLFAEGLAPLASAAQISNVWTEFARGYFSFYFSGPWSVGDFRSRLPASFQSSWATAGVPGPTGLGASAPGGSSLAVFQSSPHQEAAWALVRYLSEPAVQARFNTIVGDLPARKSAWDIAQVERDPMLAPFRGQLERAKAVPKVPEWERIVTEMQIVAERMVRGEYTPDTAAAEIDRRADRLLEKRRWMMEQGRAV
;
A
#
# COMPACT_ATOMS: atom_id res chain seq x y z
N MET A 1 -41.75 -67.12 -8.89
CA MET A 1 -42.09 -66.72 -10.27
C MET A 1 -42.04 -65.18 -10.23
N THR A 2 -41.24 -64.49 -10.86
CA THR A 2 -40.34 -64.52 -12.03
C THR A 2 -39.15 -63.58 -11.82
N SER A 3 -38.00 -64.03 -12.21
CA SER A 3 -36.73 -63.36 -12.26
C SER A 3 -36.72 -62.24 -13.28
N GLY A 4 -36.01 -61.16 -12.99
CA GLY A 4 -35.66 -60.11 -13.96
C GLY A 4 -34.27 -59.48 -13.63
N PRO A 5 -33.44 -59.12 -14.59
CA PRO A 5 -32.02 -59.30 -14.53
C PRO A 5 -31.20 -58.04 -14.10
N HIS A 6 -30.01 -58.35 -13.62
CA HIS A 6 -28.91 -57.40 -13.30
C HIS A 6 -28.53 -56.47 -14.45
N ARG A 7 -28.48 -55.14 -14.21
CA ARG A 7 -27.72 -54.20 -15.03
C ARG A 7 -26.49 -53.73 -14.26
N ARG A 8 -25.35 -54.30 -14.57
CA ARG A 8 -24.03 -53.76 -14.26
C ARG A 8 -23.78 -52.57 -15.20
N GLY A 9 -23.91 -51.36 -14.68
CA GLY A 9 -23.47 -50.14 -15.38
C GLY A 9 -22.02 -49.86 -15.05
N ALA A 10 -21.17 -49.87 -16.05
CA ALA A 10 -19.76 -49.53 -15.94
C ALA A 10 -19.58 -48.03 -15.67
N LEU A 11 -18.93 -47.68 -14.55
CA LEU A 11 -18.38 -46.33 -14.34
C LEU A 11 -17.11 -46.20 -15.19
N ALA A 12 -17.19 -45.43 -16.28
CA ALA A 12 -16.01 -44.94 -16.97
C ALA A 12 -15.45 -43.76 -16.20
N LEU A 13 -14.30 -43.96 -15.55
CA LEU A 13 -13.48 -42.89 -14.99
C LEU A 13 -12.86 -42.07 -16.15
N LEU A 14 -13.36 -40.86 -16.37
CA LEU A 14 -12.70 -39.85 -17.16
C LEU A 14 -11.59 -39.23 -16.30
N ALA A 15 -10.39 -39.81 -16.39
CA ALA A 15 -9.15 -39.18 -15.93
C ALA A 15 -8.76 -38.06 -16.92
N GLY A 16 -9.32 -36.85 -16.71
CA GLY A 16 -8.85 -35.65 -17.39
C GLY A 16 -7.50 -35.24 -16.80
N GLY A 17 -6.41 -35.67 -17.47
CA GLY A 17 -5.06 -35.22 -17.17
C GLY A 17 -4.95 -33.73 -17.45
N ALA A 18 -4.79 -32.91 -16.42
CA ALA A 18 -4.27 -31.58 -16.54
C ALA A 18 -2.81 -31.70 -16.99
N ALA A 19 -2.58 -31.60 -18.30
CA ALA A 19 -1.24 -31.42 -18.86
C ALA A 19 -0.78 -30.02 -18.44
N ALA A 20 -0.07 -29.94 -17.30
CA ALA A 20 0.79 -28.83 -17.02
C ALA A 20 1.77 -28.75 -18.18
N ALA A 21 1.70 -27.69 -18.98
CA ALA A 21 2.61 -27.43 -20.07
C ALA A 21 4.00 -27.23 -19.47
N CYS A 22 4.75 -28.31 -19.28
CA CYS A 22 6.19 -28.29 -19.06
C CYS A 22 6.82 -27.80 -20.37
N THR A 23 7.09 -26.51 -20.49
CA THR A 23 7.99 -26.00 -21.51
C THR A 23 9.34 -26.68 -21.29
N PRO A 24 9.94 -27.31 -22.31
CA PRO A 24 11.21 -28.00 -22.15
C PRO A 24 12.28 -27.02 -21.69
N ARG A 25 12.95 -27.35 -20.56
CA ARG A 25 14.13 -26.64 -20.07
C ARG A 25 15.23 -26.81 -21.13
N ARG A 26 15.68 -25.69 -21.69
CA ARG A 26 16.93 -25.74 -22.50
C ARG A 26 18.09 -25.90 -21.54
N ASP A 27 18.95 -26.87 -21.77
CA ASP A 27 20.17 -27.07 -20.97
C ASP A 27 20.99 -25.78 -20.96
N GLY A 28 21.27 -25.26 -19.76
CA GLY A 28 21.99 -23.99 -19.56
C GLY A 28 21.14 -22.73 -19.37
N GLU A 29 19.79 -22.82 -19.38
CA GLU A 29 18.91 -21.67 -19.18
C GLU A 29 18.70 -21.40 -17.66
N THR A 30 18.97 -20.14 -17.23
CA THR A 30 18.66 -19.66 -15.88
C THR A 30 17.19 -19.23 -15.82
N VAL A 31 16.40 -19.82 -14.92
CA VAL A 31 15.01 -19.42 -14.71
C VAL A 31 14.89 -18.67 -13.39
N LEU A 32 14.72 -17.35 -13.45
CA LEU A 32 14.44 -16.51 -12.30
C LEU A 32 12.99 -16.67 -11.87
N ARG A 33 12.76 -16.97 -10.60
CA ARG A 33 11.44 -16.95 -9.99
C ARG A 33 11.17 -15.54 -9.47
N PHE A 34 10.14 -14.90 -10.00
CA PHE A 34 9.72 -13.56 -9.60
C PHE A 34 8.30 -13.58 -9.02
N TRP A 35 8.14 -13.27 -7.75
CA TRP A 35 6.82 -13.12 -7.11
C TRP A 35 6.39 -11.66 -7.15
N ALA A 36 5.19 -11.41 -7.68
CA ALA A 36 4.59 -10.08 -7.72
C ALA A 36 3.12 -10.14 -7.31
N MET A 37 2.62 -9.07 -6.69
CA MET A 37 1.32 -9.06 -6.04
C MET A 37 0.26 -8.36 -6.91
N GLY A 38 -1.01 -8.67 -6.62
CA GLY A 38 -2.15 -7.92 -7.16
C GLY A 38 -2.22 -7.84 -8.68
N ASN A 39 -2.64 -6.68 -9.15
CA ASN A 39 -2.71 -6.37 -10.58
C ASN A 39 -1.32 -6.35 -11.23
N GLU A 40 -0.32 -5.86 -10.52
CA GLU A 40 1.08 -5.82 -10.94
C GLU A 40 1.60 -7.23 -11.25
N GLY A 41 1.30 -8.20 -10.38
CA GLY A 41 1.67 -9.59 -10.58
C GLY A 41 0.99 -10.23 -11.81
N GLY A 42 -0.23 -9.81 -12.11
CA GLY A 42 -0.96 -10.26 -13.29
C GLY A 42 -0.46 -9.67 -14.61
N THR A 43 0.21 -8.53 -14.56
CA THR A 43 0.53 -7.72 -15.74
C THR A 43 2.02 -7.57 -16.06
N VAL A 44 2.89 -7.63 -15.04
CA VAL A 44 4.35 -7.44 -15.21
C VAL A 44 4.98 -8.42 -16.18
N GLY A 45 4.37 -9.58 -16.39
CA GLY A 45 4.77 -10.55 -17.41
C GLY A 45 4.87 -9.97 -18.82
N GLN A 46 4.14 -8.88 -19.12
CA GLN A 46 4.20 -8.18 -20.42
C GLN A 46 5.54 -7.47 -20.66
N LEU A 47 6.31 -7.20 -19.61
CA LEU A 47 7.64 -6.59 -19.69
C LEU A 47 8.76 -7.63 -19.87
N MET A 48 8.53 -8.88 -19.50
CA MET A 48 9.57 -9.93 -19.47
C MET A 48 10.15 -10.28 -20.83
N PRO A 49 9.40 -10.34 -21.96
CA PRO A 49 9.99 -10.65 -23.26
C PRO A 49 11.10 -9.69 -23.69
N GLU A 50 11.04 -8.42 -23.30
CA GLU A 50 12.11 -7.46 -23.58
C GLU A 50 13.34 -7.72 -22.73
N PHE A 51 13.16 -7.98 -21.42
CA PHE A 51 14.24 -8.34 -20.52
C PHE A 51 14.97 -9.60 -21.01
N GLU A 52 14.24 -10.66 -21.37
CA GLU A 52 14.77 -11.93 -21.83
C GLU A 52 15.57 -11.79 -23.16
N ARG A 53 15.12 -10.91 -24.05
CA ARG A 53 15.88 -10.59 -25.28
C ARG A 53 17.21 -9.89 -24.99
N ARG A 54 17.23 -9.01 -23.96
CA ARG A 54 18.42 -8.27 -23.53
C ARG A 54 19.39 -9.15 -22.73
N ASN A 55 18.91 -10.27 -22.17
CA ASN A 55 19.66 -11.19 -21.30
C ASN A 55 19.54 -12.64 -21.83
N PRO A 56 20.21 -12.99 -22.94
CA PRO A 56 20.14 -14.34 -23.54
C PRO A 56 20.51 -15.39 -22.48
N GLY A 57 19.73 -16.47 -22.42
CA GLY A 57 19.91 -17.56 -21.45
C GLY A 57 19.25 -17.32 -20.09
N VAL A 58 18.55 -16.18 -19.87
CA VAL A 58 17.75 -15.91 -18.69
C VAL A 58 16.28 -15.86 -19.06
N ARG A 59 15.44 -16.55 -18.30
CA ARG A 59 13.97 -16.46 -18.35
C ARG A 59 13.41 -16.04 -17.01
N VAL A 60 12.24 -15.41 -17.02
CA VAL A 60 11.55 -14.97 -15.78
C VAL A 60 10.22 -15.70 -15.65
N ALA A 61 10.10 -16.50 -14.60
CA ALA A 61 8.85 -17.14 -14.20
C ALA A 61 8.13 -16.26 -13.17
N VAL A 62 7.18 -15.44 -13.67
CA VAL A 62 6.37 -14.58 -12.80
C VAL A 62 5.29 -15.41 -12.11
N GLN A 63 5.20 -15.30 -10.79
CA GLN A 63 4.12 -15.89 -9.99
C GLN A 63 3.29 -14.77 -9.34
N PRO A 64 2.05 -14.54 -9.78
CA PRO A 64 1.17 -13.59 -9.14
C PRO A 64 0.70 -14.10 -7.77
N LEU A 65 0.61 -13.20 -6.79
CA LEU A 65 0.14 -13.48 -5.44
C LEU A 65 -0.94 -12.47 -5.04
N PRO A 66 -1.97 -12.89 -4.28
CA PRO A 66 -2.86 -11.93 -3.62
C PRO A 66 -2.11 -11.13 -2.55
N TRP A 67 -2.31 -9.81 -2.50
CA TRP A 67 -1.73 -8.96 -1.45
C TRP A 67 -2.03 -9.46 -0.03
N THR A 68 -3.26 -9.92 0.19
CA THR A 68 -3.74 -10.42 1.50
C THR A 68 -3.02 -11.66 2.01
N ALA A 69 -2.32 -12.40 1.14
CA ALA A 69 -1.59 -13.62 1.49
C ALA A 69 -0.07 -13.51 1.30
N ALA A 70 0.40 -12.44 0.67
CA ALA A 70 1.78 -12.33 0.20
C ALA A 70 2.79 -12.23 1.34
N HIS A 71 2.49 -11.44 2.37
CA HIS A 71 3.37 -11.26 3.54
C HIS A 71 3.61 -12.59 4.27
N GLU A 72 2.54 -13.27 4.67
CA GLU A 72 2.59 -14.57 5.34
C GLU A 72 3.30 -15.64 4.47
N LYS A 73 3.06 -15.59 3.16
CA LYS A 73 3.70 -16.52 2.22
C LYS A 73 5.21 -16.29 2.14
N LEU A 74 5.69 -15.05 2.17
CA LEU A 74 7.12 -14.74 2.19
C LEU A 74 7.78 -15.25 3.47
N LEU A 75 7.18 -15.02 4.65
CA LEU A 75 7.68 -15.52 5.93
C LEU A 75 7.71 -17.06 5.96
N THR A 76 6.66 -17.71 5.48
CA THR A 76 6.59 -19.17 5.39
C THR A 76 7.63 -19.73 4.42
N ALA A 77 7.82 -19.07 3.25
CA ALA A 77 8.82 -19.47 2.27
C ALA A 77 10.25 -19.28 2.79
N TYR A 78 10.50 -18.25 3.60
CA TYR A 78 11.78 -18.07 4.28
C TYR A 78 12.04 -19.24 5.23
N ALA A 79 11.08 -19.57 6.10
CA ALA A 79 11.22 -20.69 7.03
C ALA A 79 11.40 -22.04 6.32
N GLY A 80 10.78 -22.21 5.16
CA GLY A 80 10.88 -23.42 4.33
C GLY A 80 12.00 -23.42 3.29
N ALA A 81 12.93 -22.43 3.32
CA ALA A 81 14.02 -22.28 2.35
C ALA A 81 13.55 -22.34 0.87
N SER A 82 12.39 -21.76 0.59
CA SER A 82 11.74 -21.81 -0.75
C SER A 82 11.44 -20.42 -1.34
N LEU A 83 12.09 -19.37 -0.83
CA LEU A 83 11.98 -18.00 -1.35
C LEU A 83 12.26 -17.96 -2.86
N PRO A 84 11.65 -17.04 -3.63
CA PRO A 84 11.99 -16.79 -5.04
C PRO A 84 13.36 -16.13 -5.17
N ASP A 85 13.79 -15.83 -6.38
CA ASP A 85 15.02 -15.05 -6.63
C ASP A 85 14.77 -13.55 -6.40
N VAL A 86 13.65 -13.06 -6.89
CA VAL A 86 13.18 -11.68 -6.77
C VAL A 86 11.73 -11.67 -6.29
N SER A 87 11.36 -10.68 -5.48
CA SER A 87 9.96 -10.42 -5.16
C SER A 87 9.66 -8.93 -5.12
N GLN A 88 8.47 -8.58 -5.54
CA GLN A 88 7.81 -7.37 -5.08
C GLN A 88 7.56 -7.52 -3.57
N ILE A 89 7.78 -6.47 -2.79
CA ILE A 89 7.43 -6.42 -1.37
C ILE A 89 6.83 -5.06 -1.01
N GLY A 90 5.95 -5.04 -0.02
CA GLY A 90 5.47 -3.79 0.55
C GLY A 90 6.59 -3.04 1.27
N ASN A 91 6.61 -1.73 1.16
CA ASN A 91 7.68 -0.91 1.75
C ASN A 91 7.79 -1.07 3.27
N THR A 92 6.70 -1.37 3.97
CA THR A 92 6.67 -1.60 5.41
C THR A 92 7.26 -2.95 5.85
N TRP A 93 7.40 -3.93 4.91
CA TRP A 93 7.94 -5.27 5.21
C TRP A 93 9.46 -5.34 5.17
N VAL A 94 10.12 -4.30 4.65
CA VAL A 94 11.59 -4.26 4.47
C VAL A 94 12.32 -4.51 5.78
N SER A 95 11.89 -3.87 6.86
CA SER A 95 12.53 -4.00 8.19
C SER A 95 12.42 -5.43 8.74
N GLU A 96 11.27 -6.07 8.61
CA GLU A 96 11.05 -7.43 9.10
C GLU A 96 11.86 -8.45 8.29
N LEU A 97 11.80 -8.38 6.96
CA LEU A 97 12.55 -9.29 6.10
C LEU A 97 14.07 -9.09 6.23
N THR A 98 14.53 -7.87 6.52
CA THR A 98 15.93 -7.58 6.84
C THR A 98 16.32 -8.21 8.19
N ALA A 99 15.49 -8.06 9.20
CA ALA A 99 15.78 -8.56 10.56
C ALA A 99 15.93 -10.10 10.61
N ILE A 100 15.20 -10.82 9.76
CA ILE A 100 15.36 -12.28 9.63
C ILE A 100 16.49 -12.69 8.68
N GLY A 101 17.19 -11.74 8.04
CA GLY A 101 18.30 -12.03 7.12
C GLY A 101 17.87 -12.55 5.75
N ALA A 102 16.62 -12.29 5.33
CA ALA A 102 16.10 -12.80 4.07
C ALA A 102 16.64 -12.04 2.85
N LEU A 103 16.93 -10.73 3.00
CA LEU A 103 17.23 -9.84 1.89
C LEU A 103 18.73 -9.76 1.56
N SER A 104 19.04 -9.71 0.27
CA SER A 104 20.36 -9.34 -0.25
C SER A 104 20.43 -7.82 -0.35
N PRO A 105 21.34 -7.14 0.34
CA PRO A 105 21.46 -5.69 0.24
C PRO A 105 21.83 -5.26 -1.19
N THR A 106 21.37 -4.06 -1.58
CA THR A 106 21.70 -3.47 -2.87
C THR A 106 23.21 -3.36 -3.04
N PRO A 107 23.81 -4.03 -4.04
CA PRO A 107 25.24 -4.03 -4.22
C PRO A 107 25.74 -2.66 -4.70
N PRO A 108 27.01 -2.29 -4.44
CA PRO A 108 27.58 -1.01 -4.90
C PRO A 108 27.43 -0.77 -6.42
N ALA A 109 27.49 -1.82 -7.22
CA ALA A 109 27.28 -1.75 -8.67
C ALA A 109 25.83 -1.38 -9.07
N ALA A 110 24.87 -1.38 -8.13
CA ALA A 110 23.48 -0.99 -8.34
C ALA A 110 23.10 0.27 -7.56
N ALA A 111 24.08 1.03 -7.00
CA ALA A 111 23.81 2.24 -6.23
C ALA A 111 23.11 3.34 -7.03
N ASP A 112 23.29 3.37 -8.35
CA ASP A 112 22.58 4.28 -9.27
C ASP A 112 21.07 4.07 -9.30
N LEU A 113 20.57 2.88 -8.91
CA LEU A 113 19.13 2.60 -8.80
C LEU A 113 18.47 3.36 -7.65
N LEU A 114 19.24 3.84 -6.68
CA LEU A 114 18.79 4.59 -5.52
C LEU A 114 18.77 6.10 -5.76
N THR A 115 19.27 6.57 -6.90
CA THR A 115 19.21 7.97 -7.28
C THR A 115 17.86 8.31 -7.91
N ASP A 116 17.51 9.63 -7.93
CA ASP A 116 16.31 10.11 -8.62
C ASP A 116 14.99 9.56 -8.01
N GLN A 117 14.99 9.31 -6.71
CA GLN A 117 13.87 8.79 -5.94
C GLN A 117 13.28 9.88 -5.03
N PHE A 118 12.07 9.65 -4.51
CA PHE A 118 11.53 10.45 -3.41
C PHE A 118 12.22 10.07 -2.10
N GLU A 119 12.64 11.08 -1.30
CA GLU A 119 13.43 10.86 -0.09
C GLU A 119 12.74 9.91 0.90
N ALA A 120 11.47 10.18 1.22
CA ALA A 120 10.70 9.34 2.14
C ALA A 120 10.52 7.89 1.64
N VAL A 121 10.52 7.67 0.31
CA VAL A 121 10.46 6.32 -0.28
C VAL A 121 11.80 5.63 -0.12
N LEU A 122 12.91 6.31 -0.39
CA LEU A 122 14.25 5.75 -0.14
C LEU A 122 14.43 5.38 1.33
N GLU A 123 14.01 6.25 2.22
CA GLU A 123 14.09 5.99 3.65
C GLU A 123 13.41 4.68 4.06
N THR A 124 12.27 4.32 3.46
CA THR A 124 11.59 3.04 3.75
C THR A 124 12.38 1.81 3.27
N ASN A 125 13.30 1.99 2.32
CA ASN A 125 14.10 0.91 1.72
C ASN A 125 15.46 0.71 2.41
N GLU A 126 15.79 1.57 3.38
CA GLU A 126 17.04 1.52 4.12
C GLU A 126 16.84 0.98 5.54
N VAL A 127 17.67 0.05 5.93
CA VAL A 127 17.78 -0.46 7.30
C VAL A 127 19.23 -0.38 7.74
N ALA A 128 19.51 0.23 8.90
CA ALA A 128 20.86 0.44 9.43
C ALA A 128 21.82 1.08 8.41
N ALA A 129 21.36 2.13 7.72
CA ALA A 129 22.08 2.86 6.68
C ALA A 129 22.52 2.00 5.47
N ARG A 130 21.84 0.90 5.23
CA ARG A 130 22.04 0.05 4.05
C ARG A 130 20.74 -0.07 3.27
N ALA A 131 20.80 0.20 1.96
CA ALA A 131 19.68 -0.06 1.08
C ALA A 131 19.49 -1.57 0.93
N MET A 132 18.32 -2.07 1.30
CA MET A 132 17.98 -3.49 1.31
C MET A 132 17.10 -3.87 0.12
N THR A 133 16.49 -2.88 -0.52
CA THR A 133 15.55 -3.05 -1.63
C THR A 133 15.64 -1.85 -2.59
N THR A 134 15.05 -2.00 -3.77
CA THR A 134 14.99 -0.92 -4.77
C THR A 134 13.54 -0.51 -4.99
N PRO A 135 13.15 0.76 -4.84
CA PRO A 135 11.80 1.22 -5.12
C PRO A 135 11.38 0.88 -6.56
N TRP A 136 10.21 0.29 -6.73
CA TRP A 136 9.68 -0.10 -8.04
C TRP A 136 8.59 0.83 -8.54
N TYR A 137 7.57 1.03 -7.72
CA TYR A 137 6.56 2.05 -7.91
C TYR A 137 6.22 2.70 -6.56
N VAL A 138 5.65 3.89 -6.63
CA VAL A 138 5.29 4.64 -5.43
C VAL A 138 3.81 4.95 -5.41
N ASP A 139 3.27 5.02 -4.24
CA ASP A 139 1.96 5.59 -3.98
C ASP A 139 1.98 6.45 -2.71
N THR A 140 0.93 7.19 -2.55
CA THR A 140 0.57 7.86 -1.31
C THR A 140 -0.93 8.12 -1.34
N ARG A 141 -1.52 8.43 -0.21
CA ARG A 141 -2.94 8.73 -0.17
C ARG A 141 -3.20 10.18 -0.55
N LEU A 142 -4.22 10.40 -1.37
CA LEU A 142 -4.82 11.69 -1.68
C LEU A 142 -6.29 11.72 -1.29
N LEU A 143 -6.83 12.92 -1.29
CA LEU A 143 -8.25 13.15 -1.18
C LEU A 143 -8.89 13.17 -2.58
N PHE A 144 -9.73 12.19 -2.89
CA PHE A 144 -10.66 12.21 -4.00
C PHE A 144 -11.94 12.89 -3.55
N TYR A 145 -12.46 13.86 -4.31
CA TYR A 145 -13.60 14.62 -3.84
C TYR A 145 -14.59 14.99 -4.94
N ARG A 146 -15.85 15.16 -4.57
CA ARG A 146 -16.94 15.63 -5.42
C ARG A 146 -16.87 17.13 -5.58
N THR A 147 -16.44 17.60 -6.77
CA THR A 147 -16.31 19.03 -7.10
C THR A 147 -17.67 19.73 -7.10
N ASP A 148 -18.69 19.07 -7.63
CA ASP A 148 -20.06 19.60 -7.71
C ASP A 148 -20.73 19.75 -6.34
N LEU A 149 -20.57 18.76 -5.43
CA LEU A 149 -21.12 18.84 -4.08
C LEU A 149 -20.35 19.85 -3.21
N LEU A 150 -19.05 19.94 -3.39
CA LEU A 150 -18.20 20.92 -2.71
C LEU A 150 -18.61 22.35 -3.13
N ALA A 151 -18.80 22.60 -4.43
CA ALA A 151 -19.25 23.89 -4.94
C ALA A 151 -20.67 24.25 -4.44
N ARG A 152 -21.61 23.30 -4.46
CA ARG A 152 -22.97 23.49 -3.90
C ARG A 152 -22.95 23.79 -2.42
N ALA A 153 -21.97 23.26 -1.68
CA ALA A 153 -21.76 23.55 -0.27
C ALA A 153 -21.12 24.94 0.01
N GLY A 154 -20.79 25.69 -1.06
CA GLY A 154 -20.25 27.05 -0.96
C GLY A 154 -18.72 27.13 -0.94
N PHE A 155 -18.02 26.05 -1.30
CA PHE A 155 -16.56 26.01 -1.31
C PHE A 155 -16.03 26.01 -2.75
N GLY A 156 -15.21 27.00 -3.10
CA GLY A 156 -14.62 27.14 -4.43
C GLY A 156 -13.32 26.36 -4.65
N ALA A 157 -12.77 25.77 -3.59
CA ALA A 157 -11.53 25.01 -3.64
C ALA A 157 -11.54 23.88 -2.60
N PRO A 158 -10.73 22.81 -2.79
CA PRO A 158 -10.61 21.76 -1.79
C PRO A 158 -9.99 22.29 -0.49
N PRO A 159 -10.37 21.71 0.67
CA PRO A 159 -9.86 22.14 1.97
C PRO A 159 -8.37 21.84 2.11
N ARG A 160 -7.67 22.67 2.86
CA ARG A 160 -6.24 22.53 3.14
C ARG A 160 -5.94 22.20 4.59
N THR A 161 -6.86 22.53 5.50
CA THR A 161 -6.70 22.25 6.93
C THR A 161 -7.83 21.34 7.44
N TRP A 162 -7.59 20.63 8.56
CA TRP A 162 -8.64 19.83 9.21
C TRP A 162 -9.88 20.66 9.53
N ALA A 163 -9.69 21.88 9.98
CA ALA A 163 -10.82 22.78 10.30
C ALA A 163 -11.61 23.16 9.04
N GLU A 164 -10.95 23.49 7.93
CA GLU A 164 -11.61 23.75 6.65
C GLU A 164 -12.31 22.50 6.13
N TRP A 165 -11.66 21.34 6.23
CA TRP A 165 -12.20 20.07 5.77
C TRP A 165 -13.49 19.71 6.53
N LYS A 166 -13.46 19.86 7.84
CA LYS A 166 -14.64 19.63 8.69
C LYS A 166 -15.80 20.58 8.35
N ARG A 167 -15.52 21.87 8.12
CA ARG A 167 -16.52 22.82 7.64
C ARG A 167 -17.11 22.43 6.28
N ALA A 168 -16.25 21.99 5.34
CA ALA A 168 -16.67 21.51 4.02
C ALA A 168 -17.53 20.25 4.15
N MET A 169 -17.14 19.28 4.99
CA MET A 169 -17.93 18.07 5.26
C MET A 169 -19.32 18.39 5.81
N HIS A 170 -19.44 19.30 6.78
CA HIS A 170 -20.76 19.74 7.27
C HIS A 170 -21.57 20.45 6.20
N GLY A 171 -20.94 21.27 5.35
CA GLY A 171 -21.57 21.91 4.21
C GLY A 171 -22.12 20.89 3.21
N ILE A 172 -21.31 19.92 2.84
CA ILE A 172 -21.68 18.84 1.91
C ILE A 172 -22.84 18.01 2.48
N LYS A 173 -22.77 17.63 3.75
CA LYS A 173 -23.84 16.85 4.39
C LYS A 173 -25.19 17.56 4.31
N ARG A 174 -25.23 18.89 4.49
CA ARG A 174 -26.46 19.69 4.36
C ARG A 174 -27.02 19.69 2.93
N VAL A 175 -26.15 19.80 1.90
CA VAL A 175 -26.61 19.87 0.52
C VAL A 175 -26.85 18.51 -0.12
N ALA A 176 -26.18 17.47 0.35
CA ALA A 176 -26.42 16.09 -0.09
C ALA A 176 -27.75 15.54 0.47
N GLY A 177 -28.11 15.93 1.70
CA GLY A 177 -29.35 15.51 2.37
C GLY A 177 -29.39 14.02 2.71
N GLY A 178 -30.49 13.58 3.33
CA GLY A 178 -30.76 12.18 3.62
C GLY A 178 -29.70 11.48 4.51
N ASP A 179 -29.55 10.18 4.32
CA ASP A 179 -28.60 9.33 5.08
C ASP A 179 -27.19 9.32 4.47
N ASN A 180 -26.84 10.38 3.72
CA ASN A 180 -25.53 10.49 3.10
C ASN A 180 -24.48 10.97 4.12
N TYR A 181 -23.24 10.57 3.87
CA TYR A 181 -22.06 10.96 4.63
C TYR A 181 -21.19 11.93 3.83
N ALA A 182 -20.28 12.60 4.50
CA ALA A 182 -19.35 13.50 3.82
C ALA A 182 -18.07 12.77 3.38
N ILE A 183 -17.61 11.81 4.15
CA ILE A 183 -16.36 11.07 3.89
C ILE A 183 -16.55 9.59 4.14
N LEU A 184 -15.84 8.76 3.37
CA LEU A 184 -15.70 7.34 3.64
C LEU A 184 -14.35 7.08 4.31
N LEU A 185 -14.39 6.50 5.52
CA LEU A 185 -13.26 6.05 6.31
C LEU A 185 -13.57 4.64 6.85
N PRO A 186 -13.17 3.56 6.15
CA PRO A 186 -13.45 2.20 6.60
C PRO A 186 -12.79 1.91 7.95
N LEU A 187 -13.55 1.37 8.90
CA LEU A 187 -13.08 1.13 10.27
C LEU A 187 -11.98 0.06 10.38
N ASN A 188 -11.89 -0.81 9.38
CA ASN A 188 -10.91 -1.90 9.33
C ASN A 188 -9.65 -1.54 8.51
N GLU A 189 -9.41 -0.26 8.25
CA GLU A 189 -8.22 0.26 7.58
C GLU A 189 -7.48 1.22 8.52
N PHE A 190 -6.17 1.06 8.64
CA PHE A 190 -5.35 1.90 9.54
C PHE A 190 -4.76 3.13 8.86
N GLU A 191 -4.70 3.14 7.54
CA GLU A 191 -3.96 4.13 6.75
C GLU A 191 -4.44 5.56 6.96
N GLN A 192 -5.75 5.75 7.15
CA GLN A 192 -6.32 7.07 7.36
C GLN A 192 -5.89 7.66 8.71
N LEU A 193 -6.02 6.86 9.79
CA LEU A 193 -5.58 7.29 11.12
C LEU A 193 -4.06 7.45 11.17
N LEU A 194 -3.32 6.55 10.57
CA LEU A 194 -1.86 6.66 10.44
C LEU A 194 -1.47 7.97 9.76
N THR A 195 -2.14 8.31 8.67
CA THR A 195 -1.91 9.58 7.96
C THR A 195 -2.13 10.77 8.88
N PHE A 196 -3.21 10.82 9.64
CA PHE A 196 -3.45 11.92 10.58
C PHE A 196 -2.39 11.97 11.69
N GLY A 197 -1.93 10.81 12.16
CA GLY A 197 -0.82 10.72 13.12
C GLY A 197 0.50 11.24 12.56
N LEU A 198 0.84 10.93 11.30
CA LEU A 198 2.06 11.41 10.64
C LEU A 198 2.05 12.93 10.35
N GLN A 199 0.88 13.57 10.40
CA GLN A 199 0.74 15.03 10.25
C GLN A 199 1.12 15.80 11.50
N THR A 200 1.36 15.11 12.61
CA THR A 200 1.86 15.70 13.85
C THR A 200 3.39 15.77 13.84
N GLU A 201 3.97 16.56 14.74
CA GLU A 201 5.43 16.79 14.76
C GLU A 201 6.18 15.66 15.48
N GLU A 202 5.54 15.05 16.49
CA GLU A 202 6.18 14.04 17.32
C GLU A 202 6.22 12.67 16.62
N PRO A 203 7.30 11.90 16.83
CA PRO A 203 7.41 10.57 16.28
C PRO A 203 6.42 9.60 16.96
N LEU A 204 5.95 8.58 16.22
CA LEU A 204 5.01 7.58 16.72
C LEU A 204 5.65 6.55 17.67
N LEU A 205 6.96 6.39 17.62
CA LEU A 205 7.74 5.59 18.57
C LEU A 205 8.84 6.46 19.19
N ARG A 206 9.24 6.13 20.42
CA ARG A 206 10.31 6.83 21.18
C ARG A 206 11.36 5.86 21.70
N ASP A 207 12.36 6.38 22.37
CA ASP A 207 13.45 5.60 22.98
C ASP A 207 14.15 4.68 21.96
N ARG A 208 14.57 5.24 20.82
CA ARG A 208 15.16 4.48 19.70
C ARG A 208 14.21 3.41 19.15
N ASN A 209 12.95 3.74 19.01
CA ASN A 209 11.89 2.87 18.53
C ASN A 209 11.70 1.59 19.37
N THR A 210 11.84 1.70 20.70
CA THR A 210 11.59 0.57 21.62
C THR A 210 10.33 0.75 22.47
N ARG A 211 9.67 1.89 22.34
CA ARG A 211 8.41 2.20 23.03
C ARG A 211 7.45 2.96 22.14
N GLY A 212 6.16 2.78 22.37
CA GLY A 212 5.10 3.59 21.80
C GLY A 212 5.22 5.05 22.25
N ASN A 213 4.74 5.96 21.42
CA ASN A 213 4.64 7.40 21.71
C ASN A 213 3.30 7.95 21.20
N PHE A 214 2.26 7.12 21.27
CA PHE A 214 0.91 7.49 20.81
C PHE A 214 0.18 8.40 21.83
N SER A 215 0.61 8.44 23.07
CA SER A 215 0.09 9.36 24.09
C SER A 215 0.67 10.78 24.01
N ASN A 216 1.42 11.10 22.91
CA ASN A 216 1.83 12.48 22.69
C ASN A 216 0.63 13.37 22.32
N PRO A 217 0.66 14.68 22.63
CA PRO A 217 -0.48 15.59 22.40
C PRO A 217 -0.92 15.67 20.93
N GLY A 218 0.04 15.58 19.99
CA GLY A 218 -0.23 15.59 18.55
C GLY A 218 -1.07 14.39 18.12
N PHE A 219 -0.68 13.18 18.51
CA PHE A 219 -1.42 11.97 18.15
C PHE A 219 -2.80 11.90 18.85
N ILE A 220 -2.89 12.36 20.11
CA ILE A 220 -4.20 12.48 20.79
C ILE A 220 -5.12 13.43 20.01
N SER A 221 -4.60 14.55 19.49
CA SER A 221 -5.36 15.46 18.62
C SER A 221 -5.80 14.78 17.32
N ALA A 222 -4.96 13.95 16.70
CA ALA A 222 -5.31 13.15 15.51
C ALA A 222 -6.43 12.14 15.82
N LEU A 223 -6.36 11.44 16.96
CA LEU A 223 -7.42 10.55 17.43
C LEU A 223 -8.73 11.30 17.67
N ALA A 224 -8.67 12.49 18.30
CA ALA A 224 -9.83 13.33 18.55
C ALA A 224 -10.49 13.80 17.25
N PHE A 225 -9.67 14.23 16.26
CA PHE A 225 -10.16 14.60 14.94
C PHE A 225 -10.81 13.39 14.25
N TYR A 226 -10.14 12.25 14.18
CA TYR A 226 -10.66 11.01 13.58
C TYR A 226 -12.00 10.61 14.22
N ARG A 227 -12.06 10.51 15.55
CA ARG A 227 -13.28 10.16 16.27
C ARG A 227 -14.42 11.14 15.99
N SER A 228 -14.12 12.45 15.89
CA SER A 228 -15.15 13.48 15.66
C SER A 228 -15.86 13.31 14.32
N LEU A 229 -15.21 12.77 13.29
CA LEU A 229 -15.82 12.54 11.99
C LEU A 229 -16.96 11.51 12.06
N PHE A 230 -16.84 10.52 12.93
CA PHE A 230 -17.89 9.53 13.17
C PHE A 230 -18.95 10.07 14.17
N ALA A 231 -18.51 10.67 15.25
CA ALA A 231 -19.41 11.18 16.28
C ALA A 231 -20.36 12.29 15.76
N GLU A 232 -19.91 13.07 14.78
CA GLU A 232 -20.71 14.11 14.12
C GLU A 232 -21.47 13.57 12.88
N GLY A 233 -21.43 12.25 12.66
CA GLY A 233 -22.13 11.59 11.55
C GLY A 233 -21.61 12.01 10.18
N LEU A 234 -20.33 12.42 10.06
CA LEU A 234 -19.70 12.78 8.80
C LEU A 234 -19.15 11.55 8.06
N ALA A 235 -18.79 10.48 8.79
CA ALA A 235 -18.35 9.19 8.26
C ALA A 235 -19.28 8.06 8.74
N PRO A 236 -19.53 7.01 7.90
CA PRO A 236 -20.33 5.85 8.30
C PRO A 236 -19.54 4.92 9.24
N LEU A 237 -20.22 4.29 10.20
CA LEU A 237 -19.67 3.22 11.03
C LEU A 237 -19.63 1.90 10.26
N ALA A 238 -18.82 1.83 9.19
CA ALA A 238 -18.77 0.71 8.27
C ALA A 238 -17.31 0.25 8.01
N SER A 239 -17.16 -1.05 7.77
CA SER A 239 -15.93 -1.62 7.22
C SER A 239 -15.90 -1.50 5.69
N ALA A 240 -14.72 -1.67 5.07
CA ALA A 240 -14.59 -1.68 3.60
C ALA A 240 -15.51 -2.73 2.94
N ALA A 241 -15.66 -3.91 3.55
CA ALA A 241 -16.51 -4.99 3.03
C ALA A 241 -18.01 -4.66 3.03
N GLN A 242 -18.45 -3.71 3.86
CA GLN A 242 -19.84 -3.25 3.92
C GLN A 242 -20.18 -2.22 2.84
N ILE A 243 -19.19 -1.69 2.16
CA ILE A 243 -19.34 -0.78 1.01
C ILE A 243 -19.16 -1.60 -0.25
N SER A 244 -20.24 -2.13 -0.79
CA SER A 244 -20.22 -3.09 -1.89
C SER A 244 -19.65 -2.53 -3.21
N ASN A 245 -19.81 -1.24 -3.45
CA ASN A 245 -19.35 -0.56 -4.67
C ASN A 245 -19.01 0.91 -4.39
N VAL A 246 -17.75 1.17 -4.10
CA VAL A 246 -17.23 2.52 -3.78
C VAL A 246 -17.56 3.54 -4.87
N TRP A 247 -17.45 3.18 -6.14
CA TRP A 247 -17.66 4.11 -7.26
C TRP A 247 -19.13 4.47 -7.43
N THR A 248 -20.04 3.49 -7.32
CA THR A 248 -21.49 3.74 -7.35
C THR A 248 -21.91 4.59 -6.15
N GLU A 249 -21.41 4.28 -4.97
CA GLU A 249 -21.70 5.01 -3.74
C GLU A 249 -21.19 6.46 -3.82
N PHE A 250 -19.99 6.67 -4.36
CA PHE A 250 -19.43 8.00 -4.61
C PHE A 250 -20.26 8.77 -5.64
N ALA A 251 -20.63 8.14 -6.76
CA ALA A 251 -21.42 8.77 -7.82
C ALA A 251 -22.79 9.24 -7.33
N ARG A 252 -23.49 8.41 -6.53
CA ARG A 252 -24.79 8.80 -5.95
C ARG A 252 -24.71 9.81 -4.81
N GLY A 253 -23.49 10.14 -4.33
CA GLY A 253 -23.26 11.08 -3.26
C GLY A 253 -23.45 10.52 -1.85
N TYR A 254 -23.39 9.19 -1.68
CA TYR A 254 -23.39 8.55 -0.35
C TYR A 254 -22.24 9.05 0.51
N PHE A 255 -21.09 9.29 -0.11
CA PHE A 255 -19.98 10.08 0.44
C PHE A 255 -19.37 10.95 -0.66
N SER A 256 -18.69 12.01 -0.28
CA SER A 256 -18.16 13.04 -1.19
C SER A 256 -16.65 13.18 -1.13
N PHE A 257 -16.03 12.73 -0.04
CA PHE A 257 -14.61 12.61 0.12
C PHE A 257 -14.22 11.13 0.25
N TYR A 258 -13.18 10.74 -0.47
CA TYR A 258 -12.63 9.40 -0.43
C TYR A 258 -11.12 9.46 -0.36
N PHE A 259 -10.54 8.67 0.53
CA PHE A 259 -9.11 8.65 0.82
C PHE A 259 -8.48 7.46 0.09
N SER A 260 -7.73 7.70 -0.99
CA SER A 260 -7.20 6.61 -1.82
C SER A 260 -5.89 6.96 -2.52
N GLY A 261 -5.34 5.99 -3.24
CA GLY A 261 -4.09 6.09 -3.99
C GLY A 261 -4.27 6.25 -5.49
N PRO A 262 -3.16 6.29 -6.27
CA PRO A 262 -3.18 6.56 -7.71
C PRO A 262 -3.95 5.52 -8.53
N TRP A 263 -3.98 4.25 -8.11
CA TRP A 263 -4.78 3.21 -8.76
C TRP A 263 -6.26 3.56 -8.88
N SER A 264 -6.81 4.30 -7.93
CA SER A 264 -8.20 4.73 -7.97
C SER A 264 -8.50 5.72 -9.10
N VAL A 265 -7.52 6.44 -9.64
CA VAL A 265 -7.75 7.34 -10.78
C VAL A 265 -8.22 6.55 -12.00
N GLY A 266 -7.57 5.42 -12.30
CA GLY A 266 -7.98 4.51 -13.38
C GLY A 266 -9.37 3.91 -13.13
N ASP A 267 -9.65 3.48 -11.90
CA ASP A 267 -10.95 2.96 -11.50
C ASP A 267 -12.06 4.01 -11.66
N PHE A 268 -11.85 5.23 -11.18
CA PHE A 268 -12.82 6.32 -11.33
C PHE A 268 -13.08 6.65 -12.79
N ARG A 269 -12.06 6.65 -13.63
CA ARG A 269 -12.21 6.90 -15.07
C ARG A 269 -12.97 5.80 -15.79
N SER A 270 -12.70 4.55 -15.47
CA SER A 270 -13.29 3.41 -16.16
C SER A 270 -14.68 3.03 -15.65
N ARG A 271 -14.96 3.24 -14.35
CA ARG A 271 -16.19 2.79 -13.69
C ARG A 271 -17.26 3.86 -13.55
N LEU A 272 -16.88 5.15 -13.55
CA LEU A 272 -17.83 6.25 -13.50
C LEU A 272 -18.33 6.61 -14.92
N PRO A 273 -19.60 6.99 -15.11
CA PRO A 273 -20.12 7.43 -16.40
C PRO A 273 -19.33 8.61 -16.98
N ALA A 274 -19.23 8.70 -18.31
CA ALA A 274 -18.53 9.81 -18.98
C ALA A 274 -19.06 11.20 -18.57
N SER A 275 -20.37 11.33 -18.36
CA SER A 275 -21.00 12.56 -17.88
C SER A 275 -20.61 12.96 -16.46
N PHE A 276 -20.02 12.04 -15.71
CA PHE A 276 -19.62 12.26 -14.32
C PHE A 276 -18.13 12.63 -14.15
N GLN A 277 -17.34 12.51 -15.23
CA GLN A 277 -15.88 12.72 -15.17
C GLN A 277 -15.46 14.14 -14.76
N SER A 278 -16.31 15.15 -14.97
CA SER A 278 -16.07 16.52 -14.52
C SER A 278 -16.52 16.81 -13.08
N SER A 279 -17.18 15.84 -12.42
CA SER A 279 -17.78 16.02 -11.09
C SER A 279 -16.88 15.55 -9.95
N TRP A 280 -15.65 15.18 -10.22
CA TRP A 280 -14.68 14.78 -9.21
C TRP A 280 -13.27 15.29 -9.54
N ALA A 281 -12.44 15.36 -8.52
CA ALA A 281 -11.02 15.71 -8.63
C ALA A 281 -10.23 15.09 -7.50
N THR A 282 -8.90 15.22 -7.56
CA THR A 282 -7.98 14.86 -6.48
C THR A 282 -7.36 16.11 -5.87
N ALA A 283 -7.00 16.04 -4.60
CA ALA A 283 -6.30 17.12 -3.89
C ALA A 283 -5.37 16.54 -2.81
N GLY A 284 -4.39 17.34 -2.41
CA GLY A 284 -3.53 17.01 -1.26
C GLY A 284 -4.34 16.83 0.02
N VAL A 285 -3.86 16.00 0.92
CA VAL A 285 -4.54 15.69 2.19
C VAL A 285 -4.49 16.91 3.11
N PRO A 286 -5.64 17.36 3.65
CA PRO A 286 -5.65 18.41 4.66
C PRO A 286 -4.91 17.98 5.94
N GLY A 287 -4.16 18.91 6.52
CA GLY A 287 -3.47 18.70 7.79
C GLY A 287 -3.94 19.66 8.89
N PRO A 288 -3.30 19.69 10.03
CA PRO A 288 -3.69 20.57 11.15
C PRO A 288 -3.68 22.05 10.76
N THR A 289 -2.65 22.53 10.06
CA THR A 289 -2.42 23.95 9.76
C THR A 289 -2.28 24.26 8.26
N GLY A 290 -2.26 23.27 7.39
CA GLY A 290 -2.09 23.36 5.94
C GLY A 290 -2.24 21.99 5.32
N LEU A 291 -1.72 21.78 4.09
CA LEU A 291 -1.66 20.42 3.53
C LEU A 291 -0.72 19.55 4.36
N GLY A 292 -1.23 18.41 4.79
CA GLY A 292 -0.55 17.48 5.67
C GLY A 292 0.31 16.45 4.94
N ALA A 293 1.13 15.76 5.72
CA ALA A 293 1.84 14.58 5.27
C ALA A 293 0.90 13.39 5.05
N SER A 294 1.35 12.40 4.30
CA SER A 294 0.81 11.04 4.33
C SER A 294 1.95 10.02 4.30
N ALA A 295 1.68 8.76 4.55
CA ALA A 295 2.69 7.73 4.44
C ALA A 295 3.11 7.54 2.96
N PRO A 296 4.42 7.35 2.67
CA PRO A 296 4.83 6.85 1.38
C PRO A 296 4.46 5.36 1.31
N GLY A 297 3.69 5.01 0.32
CA GLY A 297 3.34 3.65 -0.01
C GLY A 297 4.06 3.17 -1.27
N GLY A 298 3.50 2.15 -1.89
CA GLY A 298 4.05 1.50 -3.06
C GLY A 298 4.82 0.22 -2.71
N SER A 299 5.64 -0.20 -3.64
CA SER A 299 6.36 -1.46 -3.55
C SER A 299 7.80 -1.32 -3.97
N SER A 300 8.60 -2.21 -3.43
CA SER A 300 10.01 -2.34 -3.75
C SER A 300 10.34 -3.72 -4.30
N LEU A 301 11.39 -3.79 -5.11
CA LEU A 301 11.97 -5.03 -5.60
C LEU A 301 13.03 -5.51 -4.61
N ALA A 302 12.85 -6.72 -4.13
CA ALA A 302 13.76 -7.39 -3.23
C ALA A 302 14.46 -8.55 -3.93
N VAL A 303 15.78 -8.64 -3.80
CA VAL A 303 16.54 -9.84 -4.13
C VAL A 303 16.79 -10.62 -2.85
N PHE A 304 16.53 -11.92 -2.85
CA PHE A 304 16.73 -12.72 -1.64
C PHE A 304 18.15 -13.25 -1.53
N GLN A 305 18.68 -13.24 -0.31
CA GLN A 305 20.02 -13.72 0.01
C GLN A 305 20.24 -15.20 -0.43
N SER A 306 19.19 -16.01 -0.37
CA SER A 306 19.20 -17.43 -0.74
C SER A 306 19.18 -17.70 -2.24
N SER A 307 19.00 -16.67 -3.08
CA SER A 307 19.00 -16.86 -4.55
C SER A 307 20.37 -17.31 -5.05
N PRO A 308 20.47 -18.42 -5.81
CA PRO A 308 21.71 -18.83 -6.47
C PRO A 308 22.00 -17.98 -7.72
N HIS A 309 21.09 -17.11 -8.15
CA HIS A 309 21.14 -16.34 -9.39
C HIS A 309 21.27 -14.83 -9.14
N GLN A 310 22.10 -14.42 -8.18
CA GLN A 310 22.21 -13.01 -7.72
C GLN A 310 22.43 -12.02 -8.86
N GLU A 311 23.35 -12.32 -9.80
CA GLU A 311 23.66 -11.42 -10.92
C GLU A 311 22.43 -11.20 -11.83
N ALA A 312 21.78 -12.29 -12.23
CA ALA A 312 20.59 -12.24 -13.08
C ALA A 312 19.39 -11.57 -12.36
N ALA A 313 19.26 -11.80 -11.04
CA ALA A 313 18.23 -11.16 -10.20
C ALA A 313 18.43 -9.64 -10.15
N TRP A 314 19.66 -9.16 -9.94
CA TRP A 314 19.97 -7.74 -9.98
C TRP A 314 19.85 -7.13 -11.38
N ALA A 315 20.13 -7.90 -12.44
CA ALA A 315 19.85 -7.46 -13.82
C ALA A 315 18.34 -7.23 -14.04
N LEU A 316 17.47 -8.11 -13.50
CA LEU A 316 16.03 -7.93 -13.56
C LEU A 316 15.58 -6.69 -12.77
N VAL A 317 16.08 -6.49 -11.56
CA VAL A 317 15.80 -5.30 -10.76
C VAL A 317 16.22 -4.03 -11.51
N ARG A 318 17.41 -4.02 -12.11
CA ARG A 318 17.90 -2.90 -12.92
C ARG A 318 16.97 -2.60 -14.10
N TYR A 319 16.57 -3.61 -14.85
CA TYR A 319 15.64 -3.45 -15.97
C TYR A 319 14.31 -2.85 -15.54
N LEU A 320 13.69 -3.40 -14.48
CA LEU A 320 12.42 -2.91 -13.96
C LEU A 320 12.53 -1.51 -13.34
N SER A 321 13.74 -1.05 -13.03
CA SER A 321 14.02 0.29 -12.49
C SER A 321 14.42 1.31 -13.57
N GLU A 322 14.49 0.92 -14.84
CA GLU A 322 14.73 1.87 -15.94
C GLU A 322 13.57 2.86 -16.04
N PRO A 323 13.80 4.18 -16.17
CA PRO A 323 12.72 5.17 -16.24
C PRO A 323 11.69 4.88 -17.33
N ALA A 324 12.14 4.46 -18.51
CA ALA A 324 11.26 4.10 -19.62
C ALA A 324 10.40 2.84 -19.32
N VAL A 325 10.97 1.87 -18.60
CA VAL A 325 10.26 0.65 -18.20
C VAL A 325 9.23 0.97 -17.11
N GLN A 326 9.58 1.81 -16.12
CA GLN A 326 8.63 2.26 -15.11
C GLN A 326 7.50 3.09 -15.73
N ALA A 327 7.79 3.98 -16.69
CA ALA A 327 6.76 4.75 -17.40
C ALA A 327 5.82 3.83 -18.19
N ARG A 328 6.35 2.80 -18.85
CA ARG A 328 5.54 1.79 -19.54
C ARG A 328 4.70 0.98 -18.55
N PHE A 329 5.27 0.62 -17.42
CA PHE A 329 4.53 -0.09 -16.35
C PHE A 329 3.39 0.76 -15.80
N ASN A 330 3.61 2.07 -15.57
CA ASN A 330 2.55 3.02 -15.21
C ASN A 330 1.39 3.00 -16.23
N THR A 331 1.69 2.96 -17.52
CA THR A 331 0.64 2.87 -18.56
C THR A 331 -0.17 1.58 -18.46
N ILE A 332 0.44 0.48 -18.01
CA ILE A 332 -0.21 -0.84 -17.92
C ILE A 332 -1.07 -0.95 -16.64
N VAL A 333 -0.57 -0.47 -15.50
CA VAL A 333 -1.19 -0.74 -14.19
C VAL A 333 -1.74 0.51 -13.50
N GLY A 334 -1.28 1.71 -13.88
CA GLY A 334 -1.68 2.98 -13.25
C GLY A 334 -0.85 3.37 -12.02
N ASP A 335 0.09 2.54 -11.55
CA ASP A 335 0.95 2.86 -10.42
C ASP A 335 1.99 3.91 -10.81
N LEU A 336 2.31 4.82 -9.89
CA LEU A 336 3.24 5.91 -10.18
C LEU A 336 4.68 5.42 -10.17
N PRO A 337 5.50 5.83 -11.15
CA PRO A 337 6.91 5.47 -11.18
C PRO A 337 7.64 5.88 -9.89
N ALA A 338 8.56 5.03 -9.42
CA ALA A 338 9.39 5.37 -8.27
C ALA A 338 10.43 6.44 -8.63
N ARG A 339 11.00 6.39 -9.83
CA ARG A 339 11.99 7.36 -10.31
C ARG A 339 11.30 8.64 -10.81
N LYS A 340 11.76 9.79 -10.31
CA LYS A 340 11.21 11.12 -10.68
C LYS A 340 11.31 11.39 -12.19
N SER A 341 12.42 10.98 -12.83
CA SER A 341 12.62 11.14 -14.29
C SER A 341 11.61 10.34 -15.12
N ALA A 342 11.04 9.26 -14.59
CA ALA A 342 10.01 8.50 -15.29
C ALA A 342 8.66 9.24 -15.30
N TRP A 343 8.42 10.21 -14.41
CA TRP A 343 7.20 11.00 -14.37
C TRP A 343 7.03 11.88 -15.61
N ASP A 344 8.13 12.46 -16.11
CA ASP A 344 8.12 13.23 -17.35
C ASP A 344 7.78 12.35 -18.54
N ILE A 345 8.36 11.14 -18.61
CA ILE A 345 8.11 10.16 -19.68
C ILE A 345 6.65 9.69 -19.65
N ALA A 346 6.14 9.37 -18.47
CA ALA A 346 4.76 8.94 -18.24
C ALA A 346 3.75 10.10 -18.29
N GLN A 347 4.25 11.35 -18.37
CA GLN A 347 3.43 12.59 -18.36
C GLN A 347 2.50 12.70 -17.15
N VAL A 348 2.90 12.15 -16.00
CA VAL A 348 2.09 12.11 -14.78
C VAL A 348 1.63 13.50 -14.35
N GLU A 349 2.52 14.49 -14.40
CA GLU A 349 2.22 15.86 -13.95
C GLU A 349 1.30 16.63 -14.92
N ARG A 350 1.12 16.15 -16.15
CA ARG A 350 0.16 16.74 -17.11
C ARG A 350 -1.27 16.26 -16.87
N ASP A 351 -1.44 15.20 -16.14
CA ASP A 351 -2.74 14.68 -15.76
C ASP A 351 -3.23 15.38 -14.48
N PRO A 352 -4.30 16.20 -14.55
CA PRO A 352 -4.77 16.98 -13.40
C PRO A 352 -5.20 16.11 -12.20
N MET A 353 -5.53 14.82 -12.43
CA MET A 353 -5.88 13.88 -11.36
C MET A 353 -4.65 13.22 -10.74
N LEU A 354 -3.52 13.16 -11.45
CA LEU A 354 -2.27 12.57 -10.96
C LEU A 354 -1.28 13.62 -10.44
N ALA A 355 -1.31 14.84 -10.98
CA ALA A 355 -0.40 15.92 -10.61
C ALA A 355 -0.32 16.18 -9.08
N PRO A 356 -1.43 16.15 -8.30
CA PRO A 356 -1.36 16.38 -6.86
C PRO A 356 -0.53 15.34 -6.08
N PHE A 357 -0.31 14.14 -6.64
CA PHE A 357 0.50 13.10 -6.01
C PHE A 357 1.97 13.52 -5.83
N ARG A 358 2.52 14.31 -6.78
CA ARG A 358 3.89 14.81 -6.68
C ARG A 358 4.11 15.57 -5.37
N GLY A 359 3.33 16.61 -5.15
CA GLY A 359 3.44 17.42 -3.95
C GLY A 359 3.07 16.65 -2.67
N GLN A 360 2.26 15.61 -2.76
CA GLN A 360 1.95 14.76 -1.59
C GLN A 360 3.12 13.84 -1.25
N LEU A 361 3.79 13.26 -2.23
CA LEU A 361 4.99 12.43 -2.04
C LEU A 361 6.17 13.26 -1.50
N GLU A 362 6.31 14.52 -1.92
CA GLU A 362 7.32 15.42 -1.39
C GLU A 362 7.09 15.78 0.10
N ARG A 363 5.85 15.68 0.58
CA ARG A 363 5.46 15.86 1.99
C ARG A 363 5.32 14.55 2.74
N ALA A 364 5.56 13.40 2.10
CA ALA A 364 5.42 12.12 2.76
C ALA A 364 6.40 11.98 3.93
N LYS A 365 5.96 11.32 4.99
CA LYS A 365 6.78 10.97 6.15
C LYS A 365 6.85 9.45 6.28
N ALA A 366 8.08 8.94 6.33
CA ALA A 366 8.30 7.51 6.54
C ALA A 366 7.75 7.05 7.89
N VAL A 367 7.27 5.82 7.92
CA VAL A 367 6.82 5.18 9.15
C VAL A 367 8.02 4.62 9.94
N PRO A 368 7.88 4.33 11.25
CA PRO A 368 8.95 3.70 12.01
C PRO A 368 9.44 2.40 11.38
N LYS A 369 10.75 2.28 11.21
CA LYS A 369 11.41 1.10 10.59
C LYS A 369 11.73 0.04 11.64
N VAL A 370 10.69 -0.62 12.14
CA VAL A 370 10.83 -1.73 13.10
C VAL A 370 10.11 -2.97 12.57
N PRO A 371 10.64 -4.19 12.79
CA PRO A 371 10.00 -5.42 12.33
C PRO A 371 8.57 -5.61 12.85
N GLU A 372 8.26 -5.02 13.99
CA GLU A 372 6.96 -5.11 14.65
C GLU A 372 5.90 -4.15 14.08
N TRP A 373 6.25 -3.31 13.10
CA TRP A 373 5.42 -2.18 12.66
C TRP A 373 4.02 -2.61 12.18
N GLU A 374 3.93 -3.61 11.34
CA GLU A 374 2.63 -4.11 10.82
C GLU A 374 1.69 -4.54 11.95
N ARG A 375 2.25 -5.16 12.98
CA ARG A 375 1.47 -5.57 14.16
C ARG A 375 1.05 -4.38 15.01
N ILE A 376 1.92 -3.37 15.13
CA ILE A 376 1.62 -2.14 15.87
C ILE A 376 0.46 -1.37 15.23
N VAL A 377 0.47 -1.18 13.91
CA VAL A 377 -0.61 -0.46 13.22
C VAL A 377 -1.93 -1.24 13.21
N THR A 378 -1.86 -2.57 13.18
CA THR A 378 -3.03 -3.43 13.35
C THR A 378 -3.66 -3.25 14.74
N GLU A 379 -2.85 -3.23 15.80
CA GLU A 379 -3.34 -2.98 17.17
C GLU A 379 -3.88 -1.55 17.33
N MET A 380 -3.23 -0.57 16.69
CA MET A 380 -3.72 0.82 16.63
C MET A 380 -5.12 0.89 15.99
N GLN A 381 -5.33 0.22 14.86
CA GLN A 381 -6.61 0.18 14.15
C GLN A 381 -7.70 -0.44 15.03
N ILE A 382 -7.43 -1.58 15.70
CA ILE A 382 -8.38 -2.24 16.60
C ILE A 382 -8.81 -1.30 17.74
N VAL A 383 -7.85 -0.60 18.36
CA VAL A 383 -8.15 0.35 19.44
C VAL A 383 -8.93 1.55 18.93
N ALA A 384 -8.57 2.07 17.73
CA ALA A 384 -9.26 3.18 17.11
C ALA A 384 -10.72 2.84 16.76
N GLU A 385 -11.00 1.64 16.25
CA GLU A 385 -12.37 1.18 16.02
C GLU A 385 -13.19 1.17 17.33
N ARG A 386 -12.62 0.62 18.41
CA ARG A 386 -13.26 0.60 19.72
C ARG A 386 -13.50 2.01 20.28
N MET A 387 -12.56 2.94 20.04
CA MET A 387 -12.73 4.37 20.41
C MET A 387 -13.89 5.00 19.63
N VAL A 388 -13.98 4.75 18.32
CA VAL A 388 -15.10 5.24 17.49
C VAL A 388 -16.44 4.68 17.98
N ARG A 389 -16.47 3.44 18.46
CA ARG A 389 -17.67 2.80 19.07
C ARG A 389 -17.95 3.26 20.50
N GLY A 390 -17.12 4.14 21.06
CA GLY A 390 -17.36 4.77 22.38
C GLY A 390 -16.74 4.04 23.57
N GLU A 391 -15.92 3.00 23.36
CA GLU A 391 -15.29 2.27 24.46
C GLU A 391 -14.09 3.02 25.06
N TYR A 392 -13.47 3.91 24.30
CA TYR A 392 -12.34 4.73 24.73
C TYR A 392 -12.58 6.22 24.42
N THR A 393 -11.99 7.08 25.24
CA THR A 393 -11.71 8.48 24.86
C THR A 393 -10.43 8.52 24.00
N PRO A 394 -10.12 9.63 23.30
CA PRO A 394 -8.84 9.76 22.59
C PRO A 394 -7.62 9.51 23.49
N ASP A 395 -7.61 10.04 24.72
CA ASP A 395 -6.51 9.86 25.68
C ASP A 395 -6.35 8.40 26.12
N THR A 396 -7.46 7.74 26.48
CA THR A 396 -7.41 6.33 26.91
C THR A 396 -7.12 5.39 25.74
N ALA A 397 -7.53 5.74 24.51
CA ALA A 397 -7.15 5.02 23.31
C ALA A 397 -5.65 5.14 23.03
N ALA A 398 -5.10 6.34 23.12
CA ALA A 398 -3.66 6.59 22.97
C ALA A 398 -2.83 5.77 23.95
N ALA A 399 -3.22 5.79 25.26
CA ALA A 399 -2.56 5.01 26.29
C ALA A 399 -2.66 3.49 26.05
N GLU A 400 -3.81 3.01 25.57
CA GLU A 400 -3.99 1.60 25.22
C GLU A 400 -3.14 1.19 23.99
N ILE A 401 -3.01 2.06 22.99
CA ILE A 401 -2.13 1.83 21.83
C ILE A 401 -0.67 1.74 22.31
N ASP A 402 -0.21 2.68 23.16
CA ASP A 402 1.13 2.64 23.75
C ASP A 402 1.37 1.32 24.50
N ARG A 403 0.44 0.91 25.33
CA ARG A 403 0.54 -0.33 26.10
C ARG A 403 0.67 -1.58 25.20
N ARG A 404 -0.03 -1.61 24.07
CA ARG A 404 0.02 -2.69 23.08
C ARG A 404 1.34 -2.65 22.31
N ALA A 405 1.74 -1.47 21.84
CA ALA A 405 3.02 -1.27 21.15
C ALA A 405 4.21 -1.65 22.06
N ASP A 406 4.19 -1.24 23.31
CA ASP A 406 5.24 -1.54 24.30
C ASP A 406 5.41 -3.05 24.54
N ARG A 407 4.31 -3.82 24.51
CA ARG A 407 4.37 -5.30 24.58
C ARG A 407 4.99 -5.91 23.32
N LEU A 408 4.61 -5.43 22.16
CA LEU A 408 5.18 -5.90 20.89
C LEU A 408 6.69 -5.61 20.81
N LEU A 409 7.11 -4.44 21.30
CA LEU A 409 8.49 -3.97 21.30
C LEU A 409 9.34 -4.49 22.49
N GLU A 410 8.79 -5.30 23.40
CA GLU A 410 9.49 -5.78 24.59
C GLU A 410 10.77 -6.55 24.26
N LYS A 411 10.68 -7.49 23.31
CA LYS A 411 11.85 -8.27 22.87
C LYS A 411 12.91 -7.37 22.24
N ARG A 412 12.50 -6.41 21.40
CA ARG A 412 13.40 -5.43 20.78
C ARG A 412 14.14 -4.62 21.85
N ARG A 413 13.42 -4.11 22.83
CA ARG A 413 13.97 -3.35 23.97
C ARG A 413 15.01 -4.18 24.72
N TRP A 414 14.67 -5.41 25.10
CA TRP A 414 15.58 -6.32 25.77
C TRP A 414 16.84 -6.60 24.95
N MET A 415 16.72 -6.86 23.65
CA MET A 415 17.87 -7.09 22.77
C MET A 415 18.81 -5.87 22.73
N MET A 416 18.25 -4.67 22.63
CA MET A 416 19.03 -3.42 22.60
C MET A 416 19.75 -3.16 23.95
N GLU A 417 19.10 -3.46 25.07
CA GLU A 417 19.73 -3.39 26.41
C GLU A 417 20.91 -4.35 26.55
N GLN A 418 20.87 -5.48 25.84
CA GLN A 418 21.98 -6.44 25.78
C GLN A 418 23.04 -6.08 24.71
N GLY A 419 22.96 -4.92 24.08
CA GLY A 419 23.89 -4.48 23.02
C GLY A 419 23.80 -5.32 21.74
N ARG A 420 22.73 -6.05 21.53
CA ARG A 420 22.50 -6.85 20.32
C ARG A 420 21.90 -5.94 19.23
N ALA A 421 22.37 -6.09 17.99
CA ALA A 421 21.77 -5.43 16.84
C ALA A 421 20.32 -5.92 16.64
N VAL A 422 19.41 -4.98 16.34
CA VAL A 422 17.97 -5.28 16.17
C VAL A 422 17.47 -4.70 14.86
#